data_d34118afd864013b6094350ce0abb18d
#
_entry.id   d34118afd864013b6094350ce0abb18d
#
_cell.length_a   1.000
_cell.length_b   1.000
_cell.length_c   1.000
_cell.angle_alpha   90.00
_cell.angle_beta   90.00
_cell.angle_gamma   90.00
#
_symmetry.space_group_name_H-M   'P 1'
#
loop_
_entity.id
_entity.type
_entity.pdbx_description
1 polymer ?
#
loop_
_entity_poly.entity_id
_entity_poly.type
_entity_poly.pdbx_seq_one_letter_code
_entity_poly.pdbx_strand_id
1 'polypeptide(L)'
;MVSKKSIDEMIQFAVLNRFNNIVIQVRGRGDAFYNSKFVPKSSLIKNLDFDPLAYVLPTAKEKGLKVHVWLNAYLLWSSSVKPIQNEHLANTKIEWIDHNQLQNKSLKELLIDNKNRKNGFEGIYLSPGHPNVNKYLLKVFKELVDEYDIDGIHLDYIRLHDQGYGKNPYAIANFRKYNNSNNQIDALSLDQYSSQEWNDFLRKSITELVSDTKDMIMLSNSRIELSAAVKPSLYEARERFSQEWDVWLVAGYLDKAFVMNYAADLKIFAANIDIMYDNLPKKYRD
;
A
#
# COMPACT_ATOMS: atom_id res chain seq x y z
N MET A 1 4.49 18.27 -1.23
CA MET A 1 3.21 18.99 -1.46
C MET A 1 2.70 19.77 -0.22
N VAL A 2 3.55 20.56 0.42
CA VAL A 2 3.16 21.26 1.67
C VAL A 2 2.78 22.73 1.47
N SER A 3 3.00 23.29 0.26
CA SER A 3 2.65 24.65 -0.09
C SER A 3 2.40 24.80 -1.60
N LYS A 4 1.68 25.85 -2.02
CA LYS A 4 1.49 26.18 -3.44
C LYS A 4 2.84 26.31 -4.14
N LYS A 5 3.76 27.08 -3.58
CA LYS A 5 5.11 27.29 -4.15
C LYS A 5 5.82 25.96 -4.45
N SER A 6 5.84 25.01 -3.52
CA SER A 6 6.51 23.71 -3.73
C SER A 6 5.82 22.85 -4.79
N ILE A 7 4.51 23.01 -4.98
CA ILE A 7 3.76 22.34 -6.04
C ILE A 7 4.09 22.97 -7.39
N ASP A 8 4.09 24.30 -7.49
CA ASP A 8 4.41 25.02 -8.72
C ASP A 8 5.83 24.71 -9.20
N GLU A 9 6.82 24.70 -8.27
CA GLU A 9 8.21 24.32 -8.57
C GLU A 9 8.32 22.88 -9.10
N MET A 10 7.58 21.94 -8.51
CA MET A 10 7.54 20.53 -8.94
C MET A 10 6.92 20.41 -10.35
N ILE A 11 5.79 21.08 -10.61
CA ILE A 11 5.14 21.08 -11.92
C ILE A 11 6.04 21.71 -12.98
N GLN A 12 6.65 22.85 -12.67
CA GLN A 12 7.59 23.52 -13.57
C GLN A 12 8.77 22.60 -13.91
N PHE A 13 9.34 21.93 -12.92
CA PHE A 13 10.42 20.96 -13.14
C PHE A 13 9.97 19.82 -14.07
N ALA A 14 8.78 19.26 -13.86
CA ALA A 14 8.23 18.20 -14.70
C ALA A 14 8.06 18.65 -16.16
N VAL A 15 7.50 19.83 -16.38
CA VAL A 15 7.30 20.40 -17.72
C VAL A 15 8.62 20.69 -18.42
N LEU A 16 9.58 21.33 -17.75
CA LEU A 16 10.90 21.64 -18.30
C LEU A 16 11.67 20.38 -18.72
N ASN A 17 11.49 19.29 -17.99
CA ASN A 17 12.12 17.99 -18.28
C ASN A 17 11.26 17.08 -19.16
N ARG A 18 10.16 17.59 -19.73
CA ARG A 18 9.28 16.88 -20.67
C ARG A 18 8.66 15.59 -20.09
N PHE A 19 8.41 15.55 -18.80
CA PHE A 19 7.57 14.50 -18.22
C PHE A 19 6.13 14.69 -18.67
N ASN A 20 5.41 13.58 -18.81
CA ASN A 20 3.98 13.56 -19.15
C ASN A 20 3.12 13.02 -17.99
N ASN A 21 3.75 12.41 -17.00
CA ASN A 21 3.10 11.89 -15.79
C ASN A 21 3.88 12.30 -14.54
N ILE A 22 3.15 12.56 -13.46
CA ILE A 22 3.72 12.74 -12.12
C ILE A 22 3.02 11.80 -11.14
N VAL A 23 3.81 11.19 -10.25
CA VAL A 23 3.30 10.36 -9.16
C VAL A 23 3.52 11.10 -7.85
N ILE A 24 2.44 11.48 -7.17
CA ILE A 24 2.50 12.33 -5.98
C ILE A 24 1.95 11.61 -4.75
N GLN A 25 2.74 11.58 -3.68
CA GLN A 25 2.32 10.93 -2.45
C GLN A 25 1.25 11.75 -1.73
N VAL A 26 0.05 11.17 -1.63
CA VAL A 26 -1.11 11.77 -0.94
C VAL A 26 -1.43 11.10 0.40
N ARG A 27 -0.95 9.87 0.62
CA ARG A 27 -1.05 9.17 1.90
C ARG A 27 0.29 8.50 2.21
N GLY A 28 1.02 9.05 3.19
CA GLY A 28 2.38 8.61 3.50
C GLY A 28 2.46 7.70 4.72
N ARG A 29 1.97 8.14 5.87
CA ARG A 29 2.09 7.47 7.17
C ARG A 29 0.74 7.38 7.88
N GLY A 30 -0.31 6.99 7.16
CA GLY A 30 -1.67 7.03 7.70
C GLY A 30 -2.20 8.46 7.89
N ASP A 31 -1.54 9.43 7.26
CA ASP A 31 -1.91 10.84 7.21
C ASP A 31 -2.08 11.29 5.75
N ALA A 32 -2.93 12.31 5.51
CA ALA A 32 -3.33 12.74 4.17
C ALA A 32 -2.77 14.12 3.79
N PHE A 33 -2.35 14.24 2.53
CA PHE A 33 -2.01 15.51 1.86
C PHE A 33 -3.16 16.01 0.97
N TYR A 34 -4.39 15.76 1.41
CA TYR A 34 -5.65 16.21 0.82
C TYR A 34 -6.72 16.32 1.91
N ASN A 35 -7.89 16.84 1.59
CA ASN A 35 -9.00 16.90 2.53
C ASN A 35 -9.74 15.56 2.54
N SER A 36 -9.43 14.70 3.52
CA SER A 36 -10.05 13.39 3.67
C SER A 36 -11.08 13.36 4.81
N LYS A 37 -12.14 12.59 4.60
CA LYS A 37 -13.14 12.24 5.63
C LYS A 37 -12.68 11.07 6.52
N PHE A 38 -11.67 10.30 6.08
CA PHE A 38 -11.24 9.05 6.71
C PHE A 38 -9.83 9.10 7.29
N VAL A 39 -8.97 9.97 6.73
CA VAL A 39 -7.55 10.03 7.06
C VAL A 39 -7.22 11.42 7.62
N PRO A 40 -6.56 11.52 8.79
CA PRO A 40 -6.20 12.82 9.35
C PRO A 40 -5.24 13.56 8.43
N LYS A 41 -5.40 14.87 8.34
CA LYS A 41 -4.51 15.74 7.56
C LYS A 41 -3.08 15.67 8.12
N SER A 42 -2.09 15.60 7.23
CA SER A 42 -0.68 15.57 7.64
C SER A 42 -0.28 16.82 8.40
N SER A 43 0.42 16.65 9.51
CA SER A 43 0.97 17.75 10.33
C SER A 43 2.05 18.58 9.59
N LEU A 44 2.52 18.11 8.45
CA LEU A 44 3.42 18.86 7.57
C LEU A 44 2.72 20.00 6.84
N ILE A 45 1.40 19.94 6.71
CA ILE A 45 0.58 21.00 6.11
C ILE A 45 0.25 22.03 7.20
N LYS A 46 0.88 23.20 7.13
CA LYS A 46 0.71 24.26 8.15
C LYS A 46 -0.62 24.99 8.04
N ASN A 47 -1.11 25.19 6.81
CA ASN A 47 -2.43 25.77 6.58
C ASN A 47 -3.46 24.65 6.45
N LEU A 48 -4.29 24.49 7.46
CA LEU A 48 -5.29 23.42 7.52
C LEU A 48 -6.41 23.57 6.48
N ASP A 49 -6.66 24.78 5.99
CA ASP A 49 -7.64 25.04 4.93
C ASP A 49 -7.09 24.72 3.54
N PHE A 50 -5.78 24.56 3.41
CA PHE A 50 -5.15 24.24 2.13
C PHE A 50 -5.31 22.75 1.80
N ASP A 51 -5.86 22.47 0.63
CA ASP A 51 -5.89 21.14 0.02
C ASP A 51 -4.84 21.06 -1.09
N PRO A 52 -3.70 20.40 -0.83
CA PRO A 52 -2.63 20.25 -1.81
C PRO A 52 -3.06 19.49 -3.07
N LEU A 53 -3.91 18.46 -2.93
CA LEU A 53 -4.35 17.66 -4.07
C LEU A 53 -5.33 18.44 -4.95
N ALA A 54 -6.30 19.11 -4.36
CA ALA A 54 -7.22 19.98 -5.09
C ALA A 54 -6.49 21.13 -5.84
N TYR A 55 -5.33 21.57 -5.32
CA TYR A 55 -4.53 22.59 -5.98
C TYR A 55 -3.66 22.05 -7.13
N VAL A 56 -3.03 20.88 -6.94
CA VAL A 56 -2.10 20.33 -7.95
C VAL A 56 -2.83 19.84 -9.21
N LEU A 57 -4.02 19.26 -9.08
CA LEU A 57 -4.73 18.63 -10.19
C LEU A 57 -5.01 19.61 -11.35
N PRO A 58 -5.71 20.75 -11.16
CA PRO A 58 -5.96 21.70 -12.26
C PRO A 58 -4.65 22.29 -12.78
N THR A 59 -3.68 22.62 -11.92
CA THR A 59 -2.39 23.20 -12.31
C THR A 59 -1.58 22.26 -13.20
N ALA A 60 -1.55 20.96 -12.86
CA ALA A 60 -0.89 19.94 -13.67
C ALA A 60 -1.60 19.71 -15.01
N LYS A 61 -2.94 19.64 -15.00
CA LYS A 61 -3.78 19.44 -16.18
C LYS A 61 -3.60 20.56 -17.21
N GLU A 62 -3.52 21.83 -16.78
CA GLU A 62 -3.21 22.98 -17.65
C GLU A 62 -1.86 22.86 -18.38
N LYS A 63 -0.93 22.10 -17.80
CA LYS A 63 0.39 21.82 -18.37
C LYS A 63 0.48 20.49 -19.13
N GLY A 64 -0.63 19.78 -19.31
CA GLY A 64 -0.69 18.50 -20.00
C GLY A 64 -0.09 17.32 -19.21
N LEU A 65 0.08 17.47 -17.88
CA LEU A 65 0.59 16.42 -17.01
C LEU A 65 -0.55 15.57 -16.47
N LYS A 66 -0.40 14.25 -16.52
CA LYS A 66 -1.25 13.31 -15.79
C LYS A 66 -0.78 13.17 -14.35
N VAL A 67 -1.72 13.04 -13.42
CA VAL A 67 -1.46 12.96 -12.00
C VAL A 67 -1.92 11.60 -11.45
N HIS A 68 -0.95 10.81 -11.00
CA HIS A 68 -1.20 9.57 -10.28
C HIS A 68 -0.99 9.80 -8.78
N VAL A 69 -1.97 9.45 -7.97
CA VAL A 69 -1.88 9.59 -6.51
C VAL A 69 -1.21 8.37 -5.89
N TRP A 70 -0.14 8.60 -5.13
CA TRP A 70 0.60 7.54 -4.42
C TRP A 70 0.09 7.40 -3.00
N LEU A 71 -0.32 6.18 -2.65
CA LEU A 71 -0.76 5.80 -1.32
C LEU A 71 0.10 4.65 -0.79
N ASN A 72 0.65 4.83 0.40
CA ASN A 72 1.17 3.71 1.17
C ASN A 72 -0.02 2.91 1.72
N ALA A 73 -0.26 1.71 1.21
CA ALA A 73 -1.44 0.92 1.57
C ALA A 73 -1.38 0.44 3.03
N TYR A 74 -0.52 -0.53 3.35
CA TYR A 74 -0.46 -1.09 4.70
C TYR A 74 0.51 -0.37 5.64
N LEU A 75 1.52 0.36 5.15
CA LEU A 75 2.38 1.16 6.02
C LEU A 75 1.56 2.24 6.73
N LEU A 76 1.52 2.16 8.05
CA LEU A 76 0.74 3.07 8.89
C LEU A 76 1.61 4.17 9.52
N TRP A 77 2.79 3.82 10.06
CA TRP A 77 3.63 4.80 10.75
C TRP A 77 5.10 4.40 10.78
N SER A 78 5.99 5.29 10.37
CA SER A 78 7.44 5.05 10.30
C SER A 78 8.28 6.01 11.14
N SER A 79 7.66 6.83 12.01
CA SER A 79 8.36 7.70 12.95
C SER A 79 8.53 7.04 14.32
N SER A 80 9.60 7.39 15.03
CA SER A 80 9.81 7.01 16.44
C SER A 80 8.99 7.82 17.44
N VAL A 81 8.34 8.89 16.96
CA VAL A 81 7.47 9.76 17.76
C VAL A 81 6.02 9.43 17.44
N LYS A 82 5.18 9.39 18.45
CA LYS A 82 3.73 9.15 18.30
C LYS A 82 3.09 10.18 17.35
N PRO A 83 2.11 9.78 16.50
CA PRO A 83 1.32 10.72 15.73
C PRO A 83 0.64 11.76 16.64
N ILE A 84 0.68 13.01 16.23
CA ILE A 84 0.07 14.11 17.02
C ILE A 84 -1.45 14.22 16.83
N GLN A 85 -1.97 13.71 15.72
CA GLN A 85 -3.41 13.68 15.44
C GLN A 85 -4.06 12.59 16.31
N ASN A 86 -5.01 12.98 17.16
CA ASN A 86 -5.67 12.04 18.07
C ASN A 86 -6.46 10.96 17.33
N GLU A 87 -7.03 11.29 16.17
CA GLU A 87 -7.81 10.40 15.29
C GLU A 87 -6.96 9.48 14.44
N HIS A 88 -5.63 9.63 14.45
CA HIS A 88 -4.74 8.76 13.68
C HIS A 88 -4.90 7.29 14.09
N LEU A 89 -4.94 6.36 13.10
CA LEU A 89 -5.20 4.94 13.36
C LEU A 89 -4.21 4.30 14.33
N ALA A 90 -2.94 4.72 14.34
CA ALA A 90 -1.97 4.23 15.32
C ALA A 90 -2.33 4.63 16.77
N ASN A 91 -3.20 5.63 16.95
CA ASN A 91 -3.70 6.06 18.27
C ASN A 91 -5.05 5.43 18.62
N THR A 92 -5.88 5.10 17.60
CA THR A 92 -7.29 4.74 17.78
C THR A 92 -7.61 3.31 17.42
N LYS A 93 -6.74 2.63 16.64
CA LYS A 93 -6.95 1.27 16.10
C LYS A 93 -5.71 0.40 16.26
N ILE A 94 -5.17 0.34 17.47
CA ILE A 94 -3.99 -0.47 17.79
C ILE A 94 -4.23 -1.96 17.46
N GLU A 95 -5.46 -2.41 17.56
CA GLU A 95 -5.88 -3.78 17.25
C GLU A 95 -5.81 -4.12 15.74
N TRP A 96 -5.65 -3.12 14.86
CA TRP A 96 -5.50 -3.32 13.41
C TRP A 96 -4.04 -3.52 12.99
N ILE A 97 -3.09 -3.31 13.92
CA ILE A 97 -1.66 -3.36 13.63
C ILE A 97 -1.21 -4.80 13.43
N ASP A 98 -0.34 -4.97 12.46
CA ASP A 98 0.28 -6.27 12.18
C ASP A 98 1.44 -6.57 13.11
N HIS A 99 1.67 -7.87 13.37
CA HIS A 99 2.68 -8.36 14.30
C HIS A 99 3.41 -9.58 13.72
N ASN A 100 4.67 -9.77 14.15
CA ASN A 100 5.46 -10.96 13.87
C ASN A 100 5.44 -11.99 15.03
N GLN A 101 4.71 -11.69 16.09
CA GLN A 101 4.54 -12.54 17.29
C GLN A 101 3.06 -12.61 17.65
N LEU A 102 2.67 -13.68 18.34
CA LEU A 102 1.29 -13.87 18.82
C LEU A 102 0.89 -12.90 19.94
N GLN A 103 1.87 -12.28 20.62
CA GLN A 103 1.62 -11.23 21.59
C GLN A 103 1.59 -9.87 20.92
N ASN A 104 0.53 -9.11 21.17
CA ASN A 104 0.42 -7.74 20.69
C ASN A 104 1.43 -6.83 21.40
N LYS A 105 2.23 -6.13 20.64
CA LYS A 105 3.04 -5.03 21.14
C LYS A 105 2.18 -3.80 21.38
N SER A 106 2.44 -3.09 22.46
CA SER A 106 1.90 -1.75 22.68
C SER A 106 2.46 -0.76 21.66
N LEU A 107 1.74 0.34 21.44
CA LEU A 107 2.25 1.43 20.56
C LEU A 107 3.64 1.92 21.00
N LYS A 108 3.91 1.99 22.32
CA LYS A 108 5.21 2.40 22.86
C LYS A 108 6.34 1.47 22.40
N GLU A 109 6.13 0.16 22.44
CA GLU A 109 7.12 -0.84 21.99
C GLU A 109 7.36 -0.74 20.48
N LEU A 110 6.29 -0.58 19.68
CA LEU A 110 6.38 -0.39 18.24
C LEU A 110 7.13 0.91 17.85
N LEU A 111 6.95 1.99 18.62
CA LEU A 111 7.70 3.22 18.41
C LEU A 111 9.19 3.07 18.75
N ILE A 112 9.53 2.22 19.73
CA ILE A 112 10.92 1.84 20.03
C ILE A 112 11.52 1.05 18.86
N ASP A 113 10.77 0.11 18.29
CA ASP A 113 11.20 -0.63 17.09
C ASP A 113 11.45 0.33 15.91
N ASN A 114 10.56 1.31 15.68
CA ASN A 114 10.77 2.37 14.68
C ASN A 114 12.05 3.18 14.93
N LYS A 115 12.38 3.48 16.19
CA LYS A 115 13.60 4.21 16.54
C LYS A 115 14.85 3.39 16.24
N ASN A 116 14.81 2.10 16.58
CA ASN A 116 15.99 1.23 16.48
C ASN A 116 16.23 0.71 15.07
N ARG A 117 15.17 0.63 14.23
CA ARG A 117 15.20 0.08 12.85
C ARG A 117 16.00 -1.21 12.72
N LYS A 118 15.92 -2.06 13.74
CA LYS A 118 16.63 -3.35 13.76
C LYS A 118 16.06 -4.26 12.67
N ASN A 119 16.94 -4.99 12.00
CA ASN A 119 16.57 -6.06 11.07
C ASN A 119 15.64 -5.59 9.91
N GLY A 120 15.86 -4.39 9.36
CA GLY A 120 15.07 -3.89 8.24
C GLY A 120 13.65 -3.45 8.60
N PHE A 121 13.36 -3.19 9.88
CA PHE A 121 12.06 -2.69 10.31
C PHE A 121 11.75 -1.34 9.65
N GLU A 122 10.79 -1.32 8.73
CA GLU A 122 10.43 -0.14 7.92
C GLU A 122 9.40 0.74 8.62
N GLY A 123 8.62 0.18 9.55
CA GLY A 123 7.57 0.88 10.26
C GLY A 123 6.47 -0.03 10.79
N ILE A 124 5.44 0.57 11.32
CA ILE A 124 4.22 -0.07 11.81
C ILE A 124 3.27 -0.26 10.62
N TYR A 125 2.78 -1.47 10.43
CA TYR A 125 1.88 -1.84 9.34
C TYR A 125 0.49 -2.18 9.87
N LEU A 126 -0.53 -1.95 9.05
CA LEU A 126 -1.86 -2.52 9.19
C LEU A 126 -1.83 -4.00 8.78
N SER A 127 -2.62 -4.83 9.44
CA SER A 127 -2.69 -6.27 9.15
C SER A 127 -3.61 -6.55 7.96
N PRO A 128 -3.11 -7.09 6.85
CA PRO A 128 -3.94 -7.42 5.69
C PRO A 128 -5.05 -8.44 6.00
N GLY A 129 -4.79 -9.40 6.89
CA GLY A 129 -5.76 -10.42 7.30
C GLY A 129 -6.83 -9.93 8.28
N HIS A 130 -6.71 -8.70 8.82
CA HIS A 130 -7.71 -8.14 9.74
C HIS A 130 -9.02 -7.78 8.98
N PRO A 131 -10.21 -8.22 9.44
CA PRO A 131 -11.47 -8.15 8.67
C PRO A 131 -11.94 -6.73 8.30
N ASN A 132 -11.41 -5.69 8.95
CA ASN A 132 -11.82 -4.30 8.73
C ASN A 132 -10.77 -3.45 8.00
N VAL A 133 -9.52 -3.92 7.88
CA VAL A 133 -8.41 -3.12 7.31
C VAL A 133 -8.64 -2.87 5.82
N ASN A 134 -8.87 -3.91 5.02
CA ASN A 134 -9.11 -3.76 3.58
C ASN A 134 -10.36 -2.95 3.29
N LYS A 135 -11.43 -3.13 4.07
CA LYS A 135 -12.66 -2.32 3.97
C LYS A 135 -12.42 -0.84 4.22
N TYR A 136 -11.53 -0.51 5.16
CA TYR A 136 -11.14 0.87 5.43
C TYR A 136 -10.29 1.44 4.30
N LEU A 137 -9.26 0.69 3.85
CA LEU A 137 -8.39 1.15 2.76
C LEU A 137 -9.18 1.38 1.47
N LEU A 138 -10.12 0.48 1.14
CA LEU A 138 -10.98 0.65 -0.03
C LEU A 138 -11.85 1.91 0.07
N LYS A 139 -12.36 2.28 1.25
CA LYS A 139 -13.07 3.55 1.46
C LYS A 139 -12.18 4.77 1.20
N VAL A 140 -10.93 4.72 1.66
CA VAL A 140 -9.94 5.78 1.41
C VAL A 140 -9.62 5.92 -0.07
N PHE A 141 -9.46 4.80 -0.78
CA PHE A 141 -9.19 4.81 -2.23
C PHE A 141 -10.40 5.31 -3.02
N LYS A 142 -11.60 4.87 -2.62
CA LYS A 142 -12.86 5.31 -3.24
C LYS A 142 -13.08 6.82 -3.08
N GLU A 143 -12.78 7.38 -1.91
CA GLU A 143 -12.86 8.84 -1.69
C GLU A 143 -12.03 9.61 -2.71
N LEU A 144 -10.81 9.16 -3.02
CA LEU A 144 -9.96 9.82 -4.03
C LEU A 144 -10.53 9.71 -5.44
N VAL A 145 -11.12 8.58 -5.79
CA VAL A 145 -11.75 8.36 -7.10
C VAL A 145 -13.02 9.20 -7.27
N ASP A 146 -13.80 9.33 -6.20
CA ASP A 146 -15.08 10.06 -6.25
C ASP A 146 -14.92 11.59 -6.17
N GLU A 147 -13.94 12.08 -5.41
CA GLU A 147 -13.85 13.50 -5.08
C GLU A 147 -12.78 14.25 -5.90
N TYR A 148 -11.87 13.55 -6.61
CA TYR A 148 -10.74 14.15 -7.30
C TYR A 148 -10.59 13.64 -8.75
N ASP A 149 -10.34 14.55 -9.70
CA ASP A 149 -10.11 14.22 -11.13
C ASP A 149 -8.67 13.73 -11.35
N ILE A 150 -8.36 12.53 -10.79
CA ILE A 150 -7.05 11.88 -10.87
C ILE A 150 -6.93 10.99 -12.10
N ASP A 151 -5.73 10.81 -12.63
CA ASP A 151 -5.45 9.92 -13.77
C ASP A 151 -5.06 8.50 -13.35
N GLY A 152 -4.62 8.32 -12.10
CA GLY A 152 -4.25 7.00 -11.60
C GLY A 152 -4.11 6.91 -10.08
N ILE A 153 -4.18 5.68 -9.57
CA ILE A 153 -3.82 5.29 -8.21
C ILE A 153 -2.54 4.46 -8.26
N HIS A 154 -1.54 4.83 -7.45
CA HIS A 154 -0.32 4.09 -7.25
C HIS A 154 -0.24 3.55 -5.82
N LEU A 155 -0.28 2.23 -5.67
CA LEU A 155 -0.23 1.56 -4.38
C LEU A 155 1.22 1.19 -4.04
N ASP A 156 1.77 1.79 -2.99
CA ASP A 156 3.01 1.35 -2.38
C ASP A 156 2.73 0.63 -1.06
N TYR A 157 3.69 -0.15 -0.57
CA TYR A 157 3.49 -0.98 0.62
C TYR A 157 2.23 -1.85 0.57
N ILE A 158 1.82 -2.26 -0.63
CA ILE A 158 0.75 -3.25 -0.87
C ILE A 158 1.32 -4.66 -0.71
N ARG A 159 1.73 -4.98 0.51
CA ARG A 159 2.46 -6.19 0.86
C ARG A 159 2.58 -6.37 2.38
N LEU A 160 2.94 -7.56 2.84
CA LEU A 160 3.39 -7.75 4.22
C LEU A 160 4.68 -6.95 4.49
N HIS A 161 4.91 -6.66 5.76
CA HIS A 161 6.16 -6.04 6.21
C HIS A 161 7.37 -6.91 5.85
N ASP A 162 7.33 -8.20 6.26
CA ASP A 162 8.37 -9.20 6.02
C ASP A 162 7.82 -10.60 6.32
N GLN A 163 8.63 -11.63 6.04
CA GLN A 163 8.33 -13.01 6.43
C GLN A 163 8.10 -13.12 7.94
N GLY A 164 7.11 -13.91 8.32
CA GLY A 164 6.72 -14.13 9.71
C GLY A 164 5.77 -13.09 10.30
N TYR A 165 5.48 -12.00 9.59
CA TYR A 165 4.38 -11.08 9.91
C TYR A 165 3.02 -11.69 9.54
N GLY A 166 1.94 -10.98 9.83
CA GLY A 166 0.56 -11.42 9.64
C GLY A 166 -0.10 -11.92 10.94
N LYS A 167 0.60 -12.00 12.06
CA LYS A 167 0.15 -12.64 13.30
C LYS A 167 -0.74 -11.76 14.19
N ASN A 168 -1.53 -10.90 13.57
CA ASN A 168 -2.57 -10.14 14.28
C ASN A 168 -3.66 -11.08 14.79
N PRO A 169 -4.11 -11.01 16.07
CA PRO A 169 -5.11 -11.92 16.62
C PRO A 169 -6.45 -11.93 15.87
N TYR A 170 -6.88 -10.79 15.36
CA TYR A 170 -8.11 -10.71 14.57
C TYR A 170 -7.93 -11.30 13.16
N ALA A 171 -6.73 -11.22 12.59
CA ALA A 171 -6.40 -11.92 11.35
C ALA A 171 -6.44 -13.43 11.54
N ILE A 172 -5.91 -13.93 12.67
CA ILE A 172 -5.96 -15.34 13.05
C ILE A 172 -7.41 -15.81 13.24
N ALA A 173 -8.23 -15.02 13.93
CA ALA A 173 -9.65 -15.34 14.11
C ALA A 173 -10.41 -15.33 12.77
N ASN A 174 -10.06 -14.42 11.85
CA ASN A 174 -10.63 -14.35 10.51
C ASN A 174 -10.24 -15.56 9.66
N PHE A 175 -8.98 -15.96 9.71
CA PHE A 175 -8.48 -17.18 9.05
C PHE A 175 -9.22 -18.44 9.51
N ARG A 176 -9.41 -18.60 10.81
CA ARG A 176 -10.18 -19.72 11.38
C ARG A 176 -11.62 -19.75 10.85
N LYS A 177 -12.29 -18.60 10.81
CA LYS A 177 -13.61 -18.47 10.23
C LYS A 177 -13.64 -18.91 8.76
N TYR A 178 -12.65 -18.46 7.99
CA TYR A 178 -12.52 -18.80 6.57
C TYR A 178 -12.39 -20.32 6.36
N ASN A 179 -11.57 -20.99 7.14
CA ASN A 179 -11.34 -22.42 7.04
C ASN A 179 -12.50 -23.25 7.65
N ASN A 180 -13.12 -22.82 8.74
CA ASN A 180 -14.24 -23.53 9.38
C ASN A 180 -15.54 -23.44 8.55
N SER A 181 -15.73 -22.41 7.73
CA SER A 181 -16.85 -22.38 6.78
C SER A 181 -16.74 -23.46 5.71
N ASN A 182 -15.54 -24.01 5.49
CA ASN A 182 -15.28 -25.06 4.51
C ASN A 182 -15.15 -26.47 5.15
N ASN A 183 -14.86 -26.56 6.47
CA ASN A 183 -14.73 -27.82 7.20
C ASN A 183 -15.29 -27.66 8.62
N GLN A 184 -16.17 -28.56 9.04
CA GLN A 184 -16.76 -28.63 10.40
C GLN A 184 -15.72 -29.06 11.47
N ILE A 185 -14.65 -28.30 11.66
CA ILE A 185 -13.62 -28.62 12.67
C ILE A 185 -13.60 -27.52 13.72
N ASP A 186 -13.83 -27.90 14.98
CA ASP A 186 -13.72 -27.04 16.16
C ASP A 186 -12.39 -26.30 16.25
N ALA A 187 -12.40 -25.13 16.89
CA ALA A 187 -11.32 -24.16 17.04
C ALA A 187 -9.90 -24.77 17.19
N LEU A 188 -9.29 -25.12 16.06
CA LEU A 188 -7.91 -25.60 15.99
C LEU A 188 -6.93 -24.47 16.36
N SER A 189 -5.84 -24.79 17.06
CA SER A 189 -4.73 -23.85 17.25
C SER A 189 -4.07 -23.56 15.90
N LEU A 190 -3.39 -22.40 15.76
CA LEU A 190 -2.65 -22.10 14.52
C LEU A 190 -1.63 -23.20 14.15
N ASP A 191 -1.11 -23.92 15.15
CA ASP A 191 -0.15 -25.00 14.96
C ASP A 191 -0.71 -26.22 14.21
N GLN A 192 -2.03 -26.27 14.02
CA GLN A 192 -2.72 -27.35 13.30
C GLN A 192 -2.95 -27.02 11.82
N TYR A 193 -2.69 -25.78 11.40
CA TYR A 193 -2.70 -25.38 9.99
C TYR A 193 -1.29 -25.41 9.42
N SER A 194 -1.16 -25.80 8.17
CA SER A 194 0.12 -25.67 7.47
C SER A 194 0.51 -24.20 7.30
N SER A 195 1.82 -23.94 7.34
CA SER A 195 2.33 -22.61 7.01
C SER A 195 1.90 -22.15 5.60
N GLN A 196 1.65 -23.11 4.70
CA GLN A 196 1.16 -22.84 3.35
C GLN A 196 -0.25 -22.23 3.38
N GLU A 197 -1.20 -22.86 4.09
CA GLU A 197 -2.59 -22.36 4.19
C GLU A 197 -2.65 -20.96 4.79
N TRP A 198 -1.81 -20.68 5.79
CA TRP A 198 -1.70 -19.35 6.38
C TRP A 198 -1.15 -18.32 5.38
N ASN A 199 -0.07 -18.65 4.68
CA ASN A 199 0.51 -17.77 3.68
C ASN A 199 -0.44 -17.53 2.50
N ASP A 200 -1.20 -18.54 2.09
CA ASP A 200 -2.23 -18.41 1.04
C ASP A 200 -3.36 -17.48 1.47
N PHE A 201 -3.79 -17.55 2.72
CA PHE A 201 -4.78 -16.62 3.29
C PHE A 201 -4.27 -15.17 3.29
N LEU A 202 -3.02 -14.94 3.67
CA LEU A 202 -2.45 -13.59 3.68
C LEU A 202 -2.27 -13.05 2.25
N ARG A 203 -1.79 -13.87 1.32
CA ARG A 203 -1.70 -13.50 -0.11
C ARG A 203 -3.06 -13.14 -0.68
N LYS A 204 -4.05 -14.00 -0.43
CA LYS A 204 -5.42 -13.76 -0.84
C LYS A 204 -5.96 -12.44 -0.30
N SER A 205 -5.74 -12.16 0.99
CA SER A 205 -6.20 -10.91 1.61
C SER A 205 -5.60 -9.66 0.93
N ILE A 206 -4.34 -9.71 0.50
CA ILE A 206 -3.70 -8.60 -0.21
C ILE A 206 -4.21 -8.51 -1.65
N THR A 207 -4.32 -9.64 -2.34
CA THR A 207 -4.85 -9.72 -3.70
C THR A 207 -6.30 -9.22 -3.77
N GLU A 208 -7.13 -9.55 -2.79
CA GLU A 208 -8.51 -9.05 -2.67
C GLU A 208 -8.54 -7.50 -2.60
N LEU A 209 -7.65 -6.86 -1.84
CA LEU A 209 -7.61 -5.39 -1.83
C LEU A 209 -7.26 -4.82 -3.21
N VAL A 210 -6.36 -5.43 -3.95
CA VAL A 210 -5.99 -4.98 -5.31
C VAL A 210 -7.15 -5.19 -6.28
N SER A 211 -7.77 -6.37 -6.29
CA SER A 211 -8.92 -6.68 -7.17
C SER A 211 -10.12 -5.81 -6.84
N ASP A 212 -10.48 -5.65 -5.55
CA ASP A 212 -11.60 -4.80 -5.11
C ASP A 212 -11.35 -3.32 -5.49
N THR A 213 -10.08 -2.87 -5.43
CA THR A 213 -9.71 -1.53 -5.87
C THR A 213 -9.91 -1.37 -7.38
N LYS A 214 -9.52 -2.36 -8.17
CA LYS A 214 -9.75 -2.34 -9.63
C LYS A 214 -11.23 -2.34 -9.97
N ASP A 215 -12.01 -3.19 -9.32
CA ASP A 215 -13.46 -3.26 -9.53
C ASP A 215 -14.14 -1.94 -9.14
N MET A 216 -13.74 -1.33 -8.04
CA MET A 216 -14.24 -0.03 -7.59
C MET A 216 -13.91 1.07 -8.61
N ILE A 217 -12.70 1.09 -9.17
CA ILE A 217 -12.29 2.03 -10.23
C ILE A 217 -13.15 1.82 -11.48
N MET A 218 -13.32 0.58 -11.92
CA MET A 218 -14.11 0.25 -13.12
C MET A 218 -15.58 0.68 -12.99
N LEU A 219 -16.15 0.54 -11.79
CA LEU A 219 -17.53 0.96 -11.51
C LEU A 219 -17.67 2.49 -11.41
N SER A 220 -16.66 3.20 -10.95
CA SER A 220 -16.69 4.66 -10.76
C SER A 220 -16.16 5.41 -11.99
N ASN A 221 -14.97 5.07 -12.48
CA ASN A 221 -14.32 5.72 -13.64
C ASN A 221 -13.25 4.80 -14.26
N SER A 222 -13.59 4.13 -15.33
CA SER A 222 -12.71 3.17 -16.04
C SER A 222 -11.40 3.75 -16.62
N ARG A 223 -11.23 5.09 -16.64
CA ARG A 223 -10.03 5.74 -17.18
C ARG A 223 -8.89 5.86 -16.16
N ILE A 224 -9.18 5.66 -14.87
CA ILE A 224 -8.17 5.71 -13.81
C ILE A 224 -7.31 4.45 -13.88
N GLU A 225 -5.99 4.64 -14.02
CA GLU A 225 -5.03 3.54 -14.02
C GLU A 225 -4.70 3.10 -12.59
N LEU A 226 -4.64 1.79 -12.35
CA LEU A 226 -4.16 1.21 -11.10
C LEU A 226 -2.75 0.67 -11.28
N SER A 227 -1.81 1.16 -10.46
CA SER A 227 -0.42 0.72 -10.48
C SER A 227 0.08 0.40 -9.07
N ALA A 228 1.16 -0.38 -8.97
CA ALA A 228 1.77 -0.71 -7.68
C ALA A 228 3.29 -0.72 -7.73
N ALA A 229 3.93 -0.30 -6.61
CA ALA A 229 5.35 -0.54 -6.35
C ALA A 229 5.54 -1.99 -5.90
N VAL A 230 6.40 -2.73 -6.61
CA VAL A 230 6.55 -4.18 -6.44
C VAL A 230 7.99 -4.62 -6.26
N LYS A 231 8.18 -5.73 -5.55
CA LYS A 231 9.51 -6.34 -5.36
C LYS A 231 10.01 -6.97 -6.67
N PRO A 232 11.32 -6.88 -6.98
CA PRO A 232 11.86 -7.34 -8.27
C PRO A 232 11.89 -8.86 -8.43
N SER A 233 12.13 -9.60 -7.35
CA SER A 233 12.11 -11.06 -7.37
C SER A 233 10.69 -11.57 -7.20
N LEU A 234 10.11 -12.22 -8.22
CA LEU A 234 8.77 -12.80 -8.18
C LEU A 234 8.61 -13.82 -7.04
N TYR A 235 9.64 -14.65 -6.85
CA TYR A 235 9.64 -15.64 -5.78
C TYR A 235 9.64 -14.97 -4.39
N GLU A 236 10.56 -14.03 -4.15
CA GLU A 236 10.65 -13.31 -2.88
C GLU A 236 9.41 -12.45 -2.63
N ALA A 237 8.88 -11.78 -3.65
CA ALA A 237 7.65 -11.00 -3.58
C ALA A 237 6.49 -11.86 -3.05
N ARG A 238 6.33 -13.07 -3.59
CA ARG A 238 5.27 -14.01 -3.21
C ARG A 238 5.50 -14.61 -1.82
N GLU A 239 6.66 -15.19 -1.58
CA GLU A 239 6.90 -16.02 -0.38
C GLU A 239 7.21 -15.19 0.86
N ARG A 240 7.91 -14.07 0.71
CA ARG A 240 8.31 -13.21 1.82
C ARG A 240 7.32 -12.08 2.10
N PHE A 241 6.78 -11.50 1.04
CA PHE A 241 5.96 -10.28 1.13
C PHE A 241 4.48 -10.49 0.80
N SER A 242 4.06 -11.71 0.46
CA SER A 242 2.70 -12.04 0.02
C SER A 242 2.21 -11.15 -1.13
N GLN A 243 3.12 -10.71 -2.00
CA GLN A 243 2.89 -9.79 -3.11
C GLN A 243 2.99 -10.54 -4.44
N GLU A 244 1.88 -11.04 -4.97
CA GLU A 244 1.81 -11.81 -6.22
C GLU A 244 1.44 -10.93 -7.42
N TRP A 245 2.26 -9.91 -7.64
CA TRP A 245 1.99 -8.88 -8.63
C TRP A 245 1.98 -9.36 -10.08
N ASP A 246 2.66 -10.44 -10.39
CA ASP A 246 2.59 -11.15 -11.66
C ASP A 246 1.18 -11.69 -11.92
N VAL A 247 0.55 -12.27 -10.90
CA VAL A 247 -0.85 -12.72 -10.95
C VAL A 247 -1.78 -11.53 -11.13
N TRP A 248 -1.56 -10.41 -10.41
CA TRP A 248 -2.39 -9.21 -10.52
C TRP A 248 -2.38 -8.62 -11.93
N LEU A 249 -1.22 -8.58 -12.61
CA LEU A 249 -1.11 -8.15 -14.00
C LEU A 249 -1.87 -9.11 -14.93
N VAL A 250 -1.63 -10.42 -14.78
CA VAL A 250 -2.24 -11.43 -15.68
C VAL A 250 -3.76 -11.47 -15.54
N ALA A 251 -4.27 -11.35 -14.31
CA ALA A 251 -5.70 -11.29 -14.02
C ALA A 251 -6.36 -9.95 -14.40
N GLY A 252 -5.57 -8.92 -14.74
CA GLY A 252 -6.09 -7.60 -15.07
C GLY A 252 -6.49 -6.77 -13.86
N TYR A 253 -6.08 -7.18 -12.65
CA TYR A 253 -6.30 -6.39 -11.43
C TYR A 253 -5.37 -5.20 -11.33
N LEU A 254 -4.23 -5.24 -12.02
CA LEU A 254 -3.23 -4.18 -12.05
C LEU A 254 -2.93 -3.79 -13.50
N ASP A 255 -2.88 -2.49 -13.80
CA ASP A 255 -2.55 -2.00 -15.13
C ASP A 255 -1.04 -1.88 -15.35
N LYS A 256 -0.28 -1.51 -14.29
CA LYS A 256 1.17 -1.31 -14.34
C LYS A 256 1.84 -1.73 -13.03
N ALA A 257 3.00 -2.40 -13.15
CA ALA A 257 3.87 -2.71 -12.02
C ALA A 257 5.14 -1.84 -12.09
N PHE A 258 5.43 -1.10 -11.02
CA PHE A 258 6.65 -0.32 -10.86
C PHE A 258 7.66 -1.13 -10.05
N VAL A 259 8.58 -1.78 -10.74
CA VAL A 259 9.51 -2.72 -10.13
C VAL A 259 10.62 -1.97 -9.39
N MET A 260 10.72 -2.18 -8.07
CA MET A 260 11.73 -1.57 -7.19
C MET A 260 13.07 -2.29 -7.27
N ASN A 261 13.67 -2.34 -8.47
CA ASN A 261 14.96 -2.98 -8.67
C ASN A 261 16.10 -2.03 -8.30
N TYR A 262 16.42 -1.95 -7.03
CA TYR A 262 17.47 -1.07 -6.46
C TYR A 262 18.81 -1.78 -6.29
N ALA A 263 19.06 -2.87 -7.03
CA ALA A 263 20.32 -3.58 -6.96
C ALA A 263 21.46 -2.68 -7.43
N ALA A 264 22.46 -2.46 -6.58
CA ALA A 264 23.66 -1.69 -6.92
C ALA A 264 24.62 -2.48 -7.82
N ASP A 265 24.59 -3.82 -7.75
CA ASP A 265 25.34 -4.70 -8.62
C ASP A 265 24.60 -4.90 -9.96
N LEU A 266 25.25 -4.57 -11.07
CA LEU A 266 24.67 -4.64 -12.40
C LEU A 266 24.29 -6.08 -12.82
N LYS A 267 25.01 -7.09 -12.35
CA LYS A 267 24.67 -8.50 -12.66
C LYS A 267 23.38 -8.90 -11.95
N ILE A 268 23.23 -8.51 -10.68
CA ILE A 268 21.99 -8.75 -9.92
C ILE A 268 20.85 -7.96 -10.55
N PHE A 269 21.09 -6.71 -10.94
CA PHE A 269 20.10 -5.87 -11.62
C PHE A 269 19.60 -6.52 -12.91
N ALA A 270 20.52 -6.96 -13.77
CA ALA A 270 20.19 -7.63 -15.04
C ALA A 270 19.48 -8.97 -14.81
N ALA A 271 19.97 -9.79 -13.88
CA ALA A 271 19.36 -11.07 -13.56
C ALA A 271 17.90 -10.92 -13.09
N ASN A 272 17.60 -9.89 -12.28
CA ASN A 272 16.21 -9.60 -11.88
C ASN A 272 15.33 -9.27 -13.09
N ILE A 273 15.84 -8.51 -14.07
CA ILE A 273 15.11 -8.18 -15.30
C ILE A 273 14.89 -9.44 -16.15
N ASP A 274 15.92 -10.25 -16.36
CA ASP A 274 15.85 -11.49 -17.15
C ASP A 274 14.79 -12.44 -16.56
N ILE A 275 14.80 -12.65 -15.23
CA ILE A 275 13.82 -13.48 -14.54
C ILE A 275 12.39 -12.95 -14.77
N MET A 276 12.18 -11.65 -14.67
CA MET A 276 10.86 -11.05 -14.95
C MET A 276 10.46 -11.25 -16.42
N TYR A 277 11.39 -11.04 -17.34
CA TYR A 277 11.17 -11.22 -18.78
C TYR A 277 10.76 -12.65 -19.11
N ASP A 278 11.40 -13.63 -18.51
CA ASP A 278 11.12 -15.05 -18.77
C ASP A 278 9.77 -15.51 -18.16
N ASN A 279 9.35 -14.91 -17.07
CA ASN A 279 8.16 -15.34 -16.33
C ASN A 279 6.89 -14.52 -16.63
N LEU A 280 7.01 -13.32 -17.20
CA LEU A 280 5.85 -12.51 -17.57
C LEU A 280 5.43 -12.76 -19.04
N PRO A 281 4.12 -12.79 -19.34
CA PRO A 281 3.62 -12.78 -20.72
C PRO A 281 4.14 -11.57 -21.51
N LYS A 282 4.42 -11.74 -22.81
CA LYS A 282 5.01 -10.69 -23.67
C LYS A 282 4.31 -9.33 -23.57
N LYS A 283 2.99 -9.32 -23.48
CA LYS A 283 2.19 -8.08 -23.38
C LYS A 283 2.44 -7.23 -22.11
N TYR A 284 3.19 -7.74 -21.13
CA TYR A 284 3.51 -7.05 -19.88
C TYR A 284 5.01 -6.74 -19.74
N ARG A 285 5.78 -6.82 -20.84
CA ARG A 285 7.24 -6.64 -20.80
C ARG A 285 7.70 -5.25 -21.28
N ASP A 286 6.75 -4.44 -21.75
CA ASP A 286 6.99 -3.08 -22.30
C ASP A 286 6.71 -1.98 -21.27
#